data_7a696d4e98f3e3e61ad1a199629fbf43
#
_entry.id   7a696d4e98f3e3e61ad1a199629fbf43
#
_cell.length_a   1.000
_cell.length_b   1.000
_cell.length_c   1.000
_cell.angle_alpha   90.00
_cell.angle_beta   90.00
_cell.angle_gamma   90.00
#
_symmetry.space_group_name_H-M   'P 1'
#
loop_
_entity.id
_entity.type
_entity.pdbx_description
1 polymer ?
#
loop_
_entity_poly.entity_id
_entity_poly.type
_entity_poly.pdbx_seq_one_letter_code
_entity_poly.pdbx_strand_id
1 'polypeptide(L)'
;MPRGKRIVIEKVINDPVVSRLKSMKISDLKGRRSSDEKTLHSSISDIVGKANDLYAQDKLEKERLRGMGLFSVEEAYDELRKGGVNLSYRAFGGRVERRSVHSVKIGNKRLIPKPVVHDWIALANEYYTVKQAFNELKKHEKLNLRAFIGRIEKNSVPSLKIGTARWVPKSAIDGMVHVCKNYYDVGDAVQEMNSRGIRIKRNAFERRLDRNRIPHVKIGGRRVIAKEVLSELVGKELALAGKSQR
;
A
#
# COMPACT_ATOMS: atom_id res chain seq x y z
N MET A 1 13.74 18.55 -1.27
CA MET A 1 14.39 18.96 0.01
C MET A 1 13.74 18.22 1.16
N PRO A 2 14.47 17.66 2.13
CA PRO A 2 13.91 17.06 3.33
C PRO A 2 13.15 18.13 4.14
N ARG A 3 11.95 17.80 4.63
CA ARG A 3 11.03 18.73 5.33
C ARG A 3 11.64 19.40 6.58
N GLY A 4 12.56 18.74 7.28
CA GLY A 4 13.26 19.33 8.44
C GLY A 4 14.04 20.59 8.09
N LYS A 5 14.68 20.62 6.92
CA LYS A 5 15.35 21.84 6.42
C LYS A 5 14.36 22.96 6.12
N ARG A 6 13.12 22.62 5.73
CA ARG A 6 12.08 23.61 5.41
C ARG A 6 11.56 24.35 6.64
N ILE A 7 11.39 23.68 7.76
CA ILE A 7 10.93 24.29 9.03
C ILE A 7 11.99 25.23 9.61
N VAL A 8 13.27 24.84 9.54
CA VAL A 8 14.39 25.71 9.98
C VAL A 8 14.48 26.93 9.06
N ILE A 9 14.34 26.73 7.75
CA ILE A 9 14.32 27.81 6.76
C ILE A 9 13.10 28.73 6.97
N GLU A 10 11.90 28.21 7.26
CA GLU A 10 10.71 29.00 7.54
C GLU A 10 10.85 29.85 8.83
N LYS A 11 11.47 29.29 9.89
CA LYS A 11 11.78 30.07 11.11
C LYS A 11 12.79 31.16 10.84
N VAL A 12 13.83 30.90 10.05
CA VAL A 12 14.85 31.89 9.68
C VAL A 12 14.25 32.95 8.73
N ILE A 13 13.36 32.53 7.82
CA ILE A 13 12.67 33.44 6.86
C ILE A 13 11.73 34.43 7.59
N ASN A 14 11.13 33.99 8.69
CA ASN A 14 10.24 34.83 9.51
C ASN A 14 10.96 35.64 10.59
N ASP A 15 12.30 35.59 10.64
CA ASP A 15 13.11 36.47 11.50
C ASP A 15 12.91 37.92 11.02
N PRO A 16 12.71 38.89 11.95
CA PRO A 16 12.52 40.31 11.62
C PRO A 16 13.65 40.90 10.75
N VAL A 17 14.88 40.41 10.94
CA VAL A 17 16.06 40.84 10.15
C VAL A 17 15.95 40.35 8.70
N VAL A 18 15.53 39.09 8.49
CA VAL A 18 15.35 38.52 7.14
C VAL A 18 14.17 39.17 6.44
N SER A 19 13.09 39.46 7.16
CA SER A 19 11.92 40.17 6.60
C SER A 19 12.31 41.60 6.19
N ARG A 20 13.17 42.27 6.95
CA ARG A 20 13.69 43.58 6.61
C ARG A 20 14.62 43.56 5.39
N LEU A 21 15.47 42.54 5.28
CA LEU A 21 16.32 42.34 4.08
C LEU A 21 15.50 42.06 2.79
N LYS A 22 14.39 41.33 2.90
CA LYS A 22 13.48 41.07 1.77
C LYS A 22 12.72 42.31 1.28
N SER A 23 12.45 43.26 2.16
CA SER A 23 11.76 44.53 1.83
C SER A 23 12.70 45.60 1.23
N MET A 24 14.02 45.39 1.27
CA MET A 24 14.99 46.31 0.68
C MET A 24 15.05 46.13 -0.85
N LYS A 25 14.84 47.20 -1.60
CA LYS A 25 14.99 47.18 -3.08
C LYS A 25 16.48 47.09 -3.45
N ILE A 26 16.78 46.38 -4.54
CA ILE A 26 18.18 46.27 -5.03
C ILE A 26 18.80 47.64 -5.35
N SER A 27 17.99 48.65 -5.67
CA SER A 27 18.41 50.05 -5.83
C SER A 27 19.01 50.66 -4.55
N ASP A 28 18.51 50.24 -3.37
CA ASP A 28 18.93 50.77 -2.09
C ASP A 28 20.29 50.20 -1.62
N LEU A 29 20.69 49.07 -2.25
CA LEU A 29 21.97 48.40 -1.98
C LEU A 29 23.13 48.97 -2.81
N LYS A 30 22.87 49.59 -3.96
CA LYS A 30 23.90 50.09 -4.87
C LYS A 30 24.61 51.37 -4.44
N GLY A 31 24.12 52.06 -3.41
CA GLY A 31 24.67 53.36 -2.96
C GLY A 31 25.41 53.35 -1.61
N ARG A 32 25.53 52.20 -0.95
CA ARG A 32 26.07 52.11 0.42
C ARG A 32 27.55 51.75 0.43
N ARG A 33 28.33 52.51 1.20
CA ARG A 33 29.78 52.38 1.36
C ARG A 33 30.15 51.18 2.24
N SER A 34 31.40 50.75 2.17
CA SER A 34 32.09 49.61 2.81
C SER A 34 31.71 49.30 4.29
N SER A 35 31.19 50.24 5.08
CA SER A 35 30.73 50.00 6.44
C SER A 35 29.44 49.12 6.49
N ASP A 36 28.61 49.26 5.50
CA ASP A 36 27.31 48.54 5.46
C ASP A 36 27.49 47.10 5.02
N GLU A 37 28.52 46.78 4.21
CA GLU A 37 28.90 45.41 3.88
C GLU A 37 29.36 44.61 5.08
N LYS A 38 30.14 45.19 5.99
CA LYS A 38 30.58 44.55 7.25
C LYS A 38 29.40 44.25 8.16
N THR A 39 28.44 45.18 8.25
CA THR A 39 27.23 45.01 9.06
C THR A 39 26.31 43.96 8.46
N LEU A 40 26.22 43.88 7.13
CA LEU A 40 25.45 42.85 6.43
C LEU A 40 26.06 41.46 6.60
N HIS A 41 27.39 41.36 6.49
CA HIS A 41 28.12 40.09 6.71
C HIS A 41 27.99 39.61 8.16
N SER A 42 28.09 40.48 9.14
CA SER A 42 27.86 40.17 10.56
C SER A 42 26.43 39.63 10.76
N SER A 43 25.42 40.31 10.24
CA SER A 43 24.01 39.87 10.36
C SER A 43 23.74 38.54 9.68
N ILE A 44 24.36 38.27 8.56
CA ILE A 44 24.24 36.96 7.87
C ILE A 44 24.92 35.85 8.69
N SER A 45 26.11 36.13 9.25
CA SER A 45 26.83 35.19 10.11
C SER A 45 26.01 34.82 11.35
N ASP A 46 25.37 35.80 11.99
CA ASP A 46 24.49 35.58 13.15
C ASP A 46 23.25 34.76 12.81
N ILE A 47 22.66 34.99 11.65
CA ILE A 47 21.51 34.20 11.16
C ILE A 47 21.93 32.76 10.90
N VAL A 48 23.07 32.55 10.27
CA VAL A 48 23.63 31.20 10.01
C VAL A 48 23.98 30.50 11.32
N GLY A 49 24.57 31.21 12.29
CA GLY A 49 24.85 30.69 13.63
C GLY A 49 23.57 30.22 14.33
N LYS A 50 22.56 31.06 14.42
CA LYS A 50 21.25 30.72 15.01
C LYS A 50 20.57 29.55 14.29
N ALA A 51 20.68 29.47 12.97
CA ALA A 51 20.13 28.35 12.19
C ALA A 51 20.84 27.04 12.53
N ASN A 52 22.16 27.05 12.67
CA ASN A 52 22.96 25.90 13.08
C ASN A 52 22.63 25.43 14.50
N ASP A 53 22.48 26.37 15.45
CA ASP A 53 22.10 26.07 16.83
C ASP A 53 20.68 25.40 16.87
N LEU A 54 19.72 25.95 16.16
CA LEU A 54 18.39 25.36 16.06
C LEU A 54 18.42 23.95 15.45
N TYR A 55 19.26 23.73 14.45
CA TYR A 55 19.45 22.43 13.85
C TYR A 55 20.07 21.42 14.81
N ALA A 56 21.10 21.87 15.58
CA ALA A 56 21.73 21.03 16.59
C ALA A 56 20.75 20.65 17.70
N GLN A 57 19.93 21.60 18.18
CA GLN A 57 18.89 21.34 19.17
C GLN A 57 17.82 20.36 18.66
N ASP A 58 17.35 20.51 17.42
CA ASP A 58 16.38 19.58 16.82
C ASP A 58 16.97 18.18 16.69
N LYS A 59 18.27 18.07 16.37
CA LYS A 59 18.99 16.79 16.32
C LYS A 59 19.07 16.12 17.68
N LEU A 60 19.46 16.84 18.71
CA LEU A 60 19.56 16.34 20.10
C LEU A 60 18.18 15.89 20.61
N GLU A 61 17.13 16.67 20.34
CA GLU A 61 15.76 16.30 20.73
C GLU A 61 15.32 15.01 20.04
N LYS A 62 15.60 14.83 18.74
CA LYS A 62 15.32 13.60 18.02
C LYS A 62 16.08 12.40 18.60
N GLU A 63 17.35 12.55 18.92
CA GLU A 63 18.15 11.49 19.55
C GLU A 63 17.59 11.11 20.92
N ARG A 64 17.18 12.07 21.73
CA ARG A 64 16.51 11.83 23.01
C ARG A 64 15.21 11.07 22.85
N LEU A 65 14.36 11.49 21.92
CA LEU A 65 13.08 10.81 21.63
C LEU A 65 13.30 9.36 21.13
N ARG A 66 14.32 9.15 20.30
CA ARG A 66 14.72 7.80 19.86
C ARG A 66 15.19 6.94 21.03
N GLY A 67 15.92 7.49 21.97
CA GLY A 67 16.31 6.81 23.21
C GLY A 67 15.11 6.40 24.07
N MET A 68 14.02 7.20 24.05
CA MET A 68 12.75 6.89 24.72
C MET A 68 11.87 5.90 23.93
N GLY A 69 12.33 5.36 22.80
CA GLY A 69 11.53 4.44 21.98
C GLY A 69 10.38 5.14 21.23
N LEU A 70 10.48 6.42 20.95
CA LEU A 70 9.47 7.23 20.29
C LEU A 70 10.02 7.79 18.97
N PHE A 71 9.14 7.85 17.97
CA PHE A 71 9.38 8.51 16.69
C PHE A 71 8.50 9.75 16.55
N SER A 72 9.00 10.78 15.90
CA SER A 72 8.15 11.82 15.34
C SER A 72 7.27 11.23 14.22
N VAL A 73 6.19 11.91 13.84
CA VAL A 73 5.31 11.45 12.74
C VAL A 73 6.10 11.30 11.43
N GLU A 74 7.08 12.16 11.18
CA GLU A 74 7.96 12.12 10.01
C GLU A 74 8.88 10.90 10.02
N GLU A 75 9.57 10.66 11.14
CA GLU A 75 10.44 9.48 11.31
C GLU A 75 9.66 8.17 11.24
N ALA A 76 8.50 8.10 11.89
CA ALA A 76 7.63 6.93 11.82
C ALA A 76 7.18 6.65 10.37
N TYR A 77 6.85 7.69 9.61
CA TYR A 77 6.51 7.54 8.19
C TYR A 77 7.68 7.04 7.36
N ASP A 78 8.89 7.56 7.60
CA ASP A 78 10.10 7.12 6.88
C ASP A 78 10.42 5.66 7.17
N GLU A 79 10.29 5.22 8.44
CA GLU A 79 10.46 3.81 8.81
C GLU A 79 9.38 2.90 8.19
N LEU A 80 8.12 3.31 8.20
CA LEU A 80 7.04 2.58 7.51
C LEU A 80 7.33 2.41 6.02
N ARG A 81 7.81 3.48 5.36
CA ARG A 81 8.17 3.44 3.94
C ARG A 81 9.34 2.51 3.66
N LYS A 82 10.38 2.51 4.50
CA LYS A 82 11.50 1.56 4.43
C LYS A 82 11.03 0.12 4.61
N GLY A 83 10.06 -0.09 5.51
CA GLY A 83 9.42 -1.39 5.74
C GLY A 83 8.41 -1.81 4.66
N GLY A 84 8.34 -1.10 3.51
CA GLY A 84 7.49 -1.48 2.38
C GLY A 84 6.00 -1.08 2.51
N VAL A 85 5.63 -0.30 3.53
CA VAL A 85 4.26 0.18 3.71
C VAL A 85 3.92 1.25 2.67
N ASN A 86 3.11 0.93 1.70
CA ASN A 86 2.69 1.86 0.65
C ASN A 86 1.54 2.78 1.14
N LEU A 87 1.91 3.87 1.76
CA LEU A 87 1.00 4.88 2.30
C LEU A 87 1.57 6.28 2.03
N SER A 88 0.73 7.25 1.68
CA SER A 88 1.20 8.64 1.56
C SER A 88 1.36 9.30 2.93
N TYR A 89 2.29 10.25 3.06
CA TYR A 89 2.50 11.01 4.31
C TYR A 89 1.21 11.67 4.81
N ARG A 90 0.43 12.27 3.90
CA ARG A 90 -0.86 12.90 4.24
C ARG A 90 -1.87 11.89 4.81
N ALA A 91 -1.93 10.70 4.20
CA ALA A 91 -2.84 9.64 4.68
C ALA A 91 -2.39 9.09 6.04
N PHE A 92 -1.08 8.98 6.28
CA PHE A 92 -0.52 8.58 7.57
C PHE A 92 -0.81 9.63 8.64
N GLY A 93 -0.48 10.91 8.39
CA GLY A 93 -0.76 12.01 9.30
C GLY A 93 -2.24 12.09 9.68
N GLY A 94 -3.16 11.97 8.71
CA GLY A 94 -4.59 11.95 8.98
C GLY A 94 -5.05 10.75 9.83
N ARG A 95 -4.35 9.61 9.79
CA ARG A 95 -4.63 8.48 10.70
C ARG A 95 -4.14 8.74 12.12
N VAL A 96 -2.98 9.37 12.27
CA VAL A 96 -2.44 9.80 13.56
C VAL A 96 -3.37 10.84 14.21
N GLU A 97 -3.85 11.81 13.43
CA GLU A 97 -4.80 12.84 13.89
C GLU A 97 -6.13 12.23 14.36
N ARG A 98 -6.70 11.30 13.59
CA ARG A 98 -7.94 10.59 13.93
C ARG A 98 -7.75 9.49 14.98
N ARG A 99 -6.58 9.39 15.61
CA ARG A 99 -6.23 8.38 16.63
C ARG A 99 -6.38 6.92 16.14
N SER A 100 -6.35 6.71 14.83
CA SER A 100 -6.32 5.35 14.25
C SER A 100 -4.94 4.70 14.37
N VAL A 101 -3.91 5.48 14.66
CA VAL A 101 -2.58 5.04 15.02
C VAL A 101 -2.34 5.49 16.46
N HIS A 102 -1.92 4.56 17.31
CA HIS A 102 -1.58 4.88 18.69
C HIS A 102 -0.43 5.91 18.71
N SER A 103 -0.65 7.03 19.37
CA SER A 103 0.31 8.13 19.47
C SER A 103 0.19 8.84 20.81
N VAL A 104 1.30 9.31 21.33
CA VAL A 104 1.41 10.08 22.57
C VAL A 104 1.62 11.53 22.20
N LYS A 105 0.94 12.46 22.88
CA LYS A 105 1.15 13.89 22.70
C LYS A 105 2.06 14.40 23.81
N ILE A 106 3.23 14.93 23.43
CA ILE A 106 4.16 15.59 24.36
C ILE A 106 4.31 17.04 23.90
N GLY A 107 3.82 17.96 24.71
CA GLY A 107 3.70 19.36 24.32
C GLY A 107 2.80 19.52 23.08
N ASN A 108 3.32 20.16 22.04
CA ASN A 108 2.61 20.35 20.77
C ASN A 108 2.93 19.28 19.72
N LYS A 109 3.81 18.31 20.04
CA LYS A 109 4.24 17.26 19.12
C LYS A 109 3.49 15.95 19.41
N ARG A 110 3.06 15.25 18.34
CA ARG A 110 2.60 13.87 18.42
C ARG A 110 3.75 12.94 18.12
N LEU A 111 3.91 11.93 18.96
CA LEU A 111 4.98 10.93 18.90
C LEU A 111 4.36 9.55 18.80
N ILE A 112 5.02 8.67 18.08
CA ILE A 112 4.54 7.32 17.80
C ILE A 112 5.53 6.32 18.41
N PRO A 113 5.08 5.40 19.29
CA PRO A 113 5.94 4.36 19.84
C PRO A 113 6.52 3.47 18.75
N LYS A 114 7.81 3.12 18.85
CA LYS A 114 8.49 2.21 17.90
C LYS A 114 7.75 0.89 17.69
N PRO A 115 7.25 0.20 18.72
CA PRO A 115 6.50 -1.05 18.54
C PRO A 115 5.31 -0.88 17.59
N VAL A 116 4.57 0.23 17.69
CA VAL A 116 3.42 0.51 16.79
C VAL A 116 3.85 0.56 15.33
N VAL A 117 5.01 1.16 15.04
CA VAL A 117 5.57 1.24 13.68
C VAL A 117 5.97 -0.15 13.19
N HIS A 118 6.64 -0.94 14.05
CA HIS A 118 7.05 -2.31 13.73
C HIS A 118 5.85 -3.23 13.50
N ASP A 119 4.81 -3.13 14.32
CA ASP A 119 3.57 -3.89 14.15
C ASP A 119 2.90 -3.58 12.80
N TRP A 120 2.92 -2.32 12.39
CA TRP A 120 2.40 -1.92 11.09
C TRP A 120 3.23 -2.45 9.92
N ILE A 121 4.55 -2.50 10.06
CA ILE A 121 5.45 -3.10 9.07
C ILE A 121 5.17 -4.60 8.96
N ALA A 122 5.11 -5.30 10.10
CA ALA A 122 4.79 -6.72 10.14
C ALA A 122 3.43 -7.01 9.49
N LEU A 123 2.40 -6.22 9.86
CA LEU A 123 1.08 -6.33 9.25
C LEU A 123 1.10 -6.12 7.73
N ALA A 124 1.81 -5.11 7.23
CA ALA A 124 1.92 -4.84 5.80
C ALA A 124 2.71 -5.92 5.05
N ASN A 125 3.63 -6.62 5.73
CA ASN A 125 4.39 -7.72 5.16
C ASN A 125 3.55 -9.00 5.00
N GLU A 126 2.60 -9.24 5.89
CA GLU A 126 1.76 -10.45 5.88
C GLU A 126 0.39 -10.25 5.23
N TYR A 127 -0.10 -9.03 5.21
CA TYR A 127 -1.46 -8.72 4.77
C TYR A 127 -1.49 -7.66 3.67
N TYR A 128 -2.50 -7.76 2.85
CA TYR A 128 -2.92 -6.71 1.91
C TYR A 128 -4.07 -5.89 2.49
N THR A 129 -4.14 -4.62 2.16
CA THR A 129 -5.40 -3.87 2.26
C THR A 129 -6.41 -4.45 1.26
N VAL A 130 -7.71 -4.28 1.49
CA VAL A 130 -8.76 -4.77 0.57
C VAL A 130 -8.52 -4.33 -0.87
N LYS A 131 -8.06 -3.08 -1.08
CA LYS A 131 -7.77 -2.55 -2.42
C LYS A 131 -6.55 -3.22 -3.07
N GLN A 132 -5.49 -3.48 -2.30
CA GLN A 132 -4.31 -4.19 -2.80
C GLN A 132 -4.66 -5.65 -3.15
N ALA A 133 -5.35 -6.35 -2.24
CA ALA A 133 -5.82 -7.71 -2.46
C ALA A 133 -6.69 -7.83 -3.72
N PHE A 134 -7.62 -6.89 -3.90
CA PHE A 134 -8.44 -6.82 -5.11
C PHE A 134 -7.60 -6.60 -6.37
N ASN A 135 -6.63 -5.67 -6.33
CA ASN A 135 -5.78 -5.39 -7.49
C ASN A 135 -4.93 -6.59 -7.90
N GLU A 136 -4.42 -7.37 -6.92
CA GLU A 136 -3.69 -8.61 -7.22
C GLU A 136 -4.60 -9.65 -7.85
N LEU A 137 -5.76 -9.91 -7.27
CA LEU A 137 -6.69 -10.92 -7.76
C LEU A 137 -7.28 -10.56 -9.13
N LYS A 138 -7.55 -9.27 -9.39
CA LYS A 138 -8.08 -8.77 -10.67
C LYS A 138 -7.17 -9.08 -11.86
N LYS A 139 -5.87 -9.27 -11.66
CA LYS A 139 -4.94 -9.68 -12.73
C LYS A 139 -5.24 -11.07 -13.27
N HIS A 140 -5.95 -11.91 -12.51
CA HIS A 140 -6.17 -13.32 -12.77
C HIS A 140 -7.64 -13.71 -12.86
N GLU A 141 -8.54 -12.91 -12.31
CA GLU A 141 -10.00 -13.17 -12.31
C GLU A 141 -10.76 -11.92 -12.79
N LYS A 142 -11.77 -12.11 -13.64
CA LYS A 142 -12.71 -11.04 -14.00
C LYS A 142 -13.63 -10.73 -12.81
N LEU A 143 -13.19 -9.87 -11.94
CA LEU A 143 -13.86 -9.52 -10.70
C LEU A 143 -14.01 -8.01 -10.58
N ASN A 144 -15.13 -7.54 -10.03
CA ASN A 144 -15.28 -6.14 -9.61
C ASN A 144 -15.09 -6.00 -8.10
N LEU A 145 -14.73 -4.79 -7.66
CA LEU A 145 -14.43 -4.51 -6.25
C LEU A 145 -15.61 -4.81 -5.33
N ARG A 146 -16.85 -4.53 -5.75
CA ARG A 146 -18.06 -4.78 -4.94
C ARG A 146 -18.27 -6.27 -4.70
N ALA A 147 -18.07 -7.10 -5.72
CA ALA A 147 -18.14 -8.55 -5.58
C ALA A 147 -17.04 -9.10 -4.68
N PHE A 148 -15.81 -8.54 -4.76
CA PHE A 148 -14.72 -8.91 -3.86
C PHE A 148 -15.02 -8.55 -2.40
N ILE A 149 -15.53 -7.34 -2.13
CA ILE A 149 -15.97 -6.93 -0.80
C ILE A 149 -17.06 -7.88 -0.28
N GLY A 150 -18.05 -8.22 -1.12
CA GLY A 150 -19.10 -9.18 -0.74
C GLY A 150 -18.57 -10.58 -0.40
N ARG A 151 -17.46 -11.03 -1.04
CA ARG A 151 -16.79 -12.30 -0.66
C ARG A 151 -16.15 -12.20 0.73
N ILE A 152 -15.55 -11.04 1.06
CA ILE A 152 -14.98 -10.78 2.39
C ILE A 152 -16.07 -10.73 3.45
N GLU A 153 -17.18 -10.06 3.18
CA GLU A 153 -18.33 -9.94 4.11
C GLU A 153 -18.99 -11.28 4.39
N LYS A 154 -19.06 -12.15 3.37
CA LYS A 154 -19.58 -13.52 3.49
C LYS A 154 -18.55 -14.51 4.05
N ASN A 155 -17.40 -14.04 4.53
CA ASN A 155 -16.29 -14.87 5.03
C ASN A 155 -15.75 -15.90 4.02
N SER A 156 -16.03 -15.73 2.71
CA SER A 156 -15.45 -16.56 1.64
C SER A 156 -13.99 -16.22 1.37
N VAL A 157 -13.55 -15.03 1.78
CA VAL A 157 -12.16 -14.58 1.78
C VAL A 157 -11.80 -14.24 3.23
N PRO A 158 -10.79 -14.88 3.82
CA PRO A 158 -10.34 -14.57 5.16
C PRO A 158 -9.95 -13.11 5.29
N SER A 159 -10.33 -12.47 6.37
CA SER A 159 -9.93 -11.09 6.63
C SER A 159 -9.86 -10.78 8.11
N LEU A 160 -8.92 -9.93 8.49
CA LEU A 160 -8.76 -9.40 9.83
C LEU A 160 -9.27 -7.96 9.87
N LYS A 161 -10.11 -7.62 10.85
CA LYS A 161 -10.58 -6.25 11.05
C LYS A 161 -9.74 -5.58 12.15
N ILE A 162 -9.02 -4.52 11.80
CA ILE A 162 -8.23 -3.72 12.74
C ILE A 162 -8.78 -2.29 12.70
N GLY A 163 -9.43 -1.87 13.78
CA GLY A 163 -10.18 -0.62 13.81
C GLY A 163 -11.28 -0.60 12.74
N THR A 164 -11.27 0.38 11.85
CA THR A 164 -12.21 0.51 10.74
C THR A 164 -11.72 -0.15 9.44
N ALA A 165 -10.45 -0.60 9.40
CA ALA A 165 -9.85 -1.18 8.22
C ALA A 165 -9.94 -2.72 8.24
N ARG A 166 -10.14 -3.32 7.04
CA ARG A 166 -10.03 -4.76 6.84
C ARG A 166 -8.73 -5.08 6.12
N TRP A 167 -8.09 -6.16 6.55
CA TRP A 167 -6.83 -6.67 6.03
C TRP A 167 -7.02 -8.11 5.57
N VAL A 168 -6.46 -8.45 4.44
CA VAL A 168 -6.59 -9.78 3.82
C VAL A 168 -5.22 -10.45 3.81
N PRO A 169 -5.06 -11.66 4.36
CA PRO A 169 -3.80 -12.38 4.32
C PRO A 169 -3.27 -12.53 2.90
N LYS A 170 -1.99 -12.27 2.68
CA LYS A 170 -1.35 -12.47 1.36
C LYS A 170 -1.48 -13.92 0.90
N SER A 171 -1.26 -14.87 1.80
CA SER A 171 -1.41 -16.29 1.53
C SER A 171 -2.79 -16.69 1.02
N ALA A 172 -3.86 -16.04 1.50
CA ALA A 172 -5.21 -16.29 0.99
C ALA A 172 -5.37 -15.82 -0.45
N ILE A 173 -4.80 -14.67 -0.80
CA ILE A 173 -4.81 -14.16 -2.17
C ILE A 173 -3.94 -15.01 -3.09
N ASP A 174 -2.76 -15.41 -2.64
CA ASP A 174 -1.86 -16.30 -3.38
C ASP A 174 -2.53 -17.65 -3.67
N GLY A 175 -3.24 -18.21 -2.69
CA GLY A 175 -4.05 -19.42 -2.87
C GLY A 175 -5.15 -19.23 -3.90
N MET A 176 -5.88 -18.10 -3.89
CA MET A 176 -6.89 -17.77 -4.88
C MET A 176 -6.29 -17.61 -6.29
N VAL A 177 -5.15 -16.91 -6.39
CA VAL A 177 -4.41 -16.76 -7.65
C VAL A 177 -3.95 -18.11 -8.20
N HIS A 178 -3.45 -19.00 -7.32
CA HIS A 178 -3.08 -20.36 -7.70
C HIS A 178 -4.29 -21.12 -8.30
N VAL A 179 -5.45 -21.01 -7.64
CA VAL A 179 -6.69 -21.61 -8.17
C VAL A 179 -7.05 -21.04 -9.54
N CYS A 180 -7.04 -19.72 -9.71
CA CYS A 180 -7.34 -19.08 -11.00
C CYS A 180 -6.36 -19.49 -12.12
N LYS A 181 -5.09 -19.74 -11.78
CA LYS A 181 -4.07 -20.16 -12.75
C LYS A 181 -4.22 -21.62 -13.18
N ASN A 182 -4.56 -22.51 -12.27
CA ASN A 182 -4.48 -23.96 -12.48
C ASN A 182 -5.84 -24.64 -12.66
N TYR A 183 -6.93 -23.93 -12.37
CA TYR A 183 -8.28 -24.49 -12.46
C TYR A 183 -9.19 -23.58 -13.27
N TYR A 184 -10.18 -24.20 -13.89
CA TYR A 184 -11.35 -23.56 -14.48
C TYR A 184 -12.53 -23.65 -13.52
N ASP A 185 -13.37 -22.64 -13.45
CA ASP A 185 -14.72 -22.81 -12.93
C ASP A 185 -15.58 -23.53 -13.97
N VAL A 186 -16.80 -23.91 -13.58
CA VAL A 186 -17.70 -24.64 -14.47
C VAL A 186 -18.04 -23.85 -15.74
N GLY A 187 -18.19 -22.52 -15.64
CA GLY A 187 -18.48 -21.65 -16.76
C GLY A 187 -17.32 -21.58 -17.75
N ASP A 188 -16.13 -21.29 -17.19
CA ASP A 188 -14.90 -21.20 -17.98
C ASP A 188 -14.53 -22.54 -18.63
N ALA A 189 -14.73 -23.66 -17.91
CA ALA A 189 -14.50 -24.99 -18.47
C ALA A 189 -15.42 -25.28 -19.68
N VAL A 190 -16.70 -24.94 -19.60
CA VAL A 190 -17.64 -25.08 -20.70
C VAL A 190 -17.25 -24.17 -21.87
N GLN A 191 -16.85 -22.95 -21.59
CA GLN A 191 -16.40 -22.02 -22.62
C GLN A 191 -15.14 -22.53 -23.32
N GLU A 192 -14.20 -23.08 -22.60
CA GLU A 192 -12.96 -23.66 -23.13
C GLU A 192 -13.23 -24.87 -23.98
N MET A 193 -14.15 -25.81 -23.59
CA MET A 193 -14.55 -26.94 -24.40
C MET A 193 -15.21 -26.50 -25.72
N ASN A 194 -16.11 -25.50 -25.64
CA ASN A 194 -16.79 -24.97 -26.83
C ASN A 194 -15.81 -24.28 -27.79
N SER A 195 -14.80 -23.56 -27.27
CA SER A 195 -13.76 -22.92 -28.09
C SER A 195 -12.90 -23.93 -28.86
N ARG A 196 -12.73 -25.14 -28.27
CA ARG A 196 -12.01 -26.26 -28.91
C ARG A 196 -12.89 -27.14 -29.79
N GLY A 197 -14.13 -26.72 -30.08
CA GLY A 197 -15.04 -27.43 -31.00
C GLY A 197 -15.95 -28.47 -30.34
N ILE A 198 -15.89 -28.68 -29.03
CA ILE A 198 -16.75 -29.60 -28.30
C ILE A 198 -17.99 -28.86 -27.82
N ARG A 199 -19.09 -28.96 -28.56
CA ARG A 199 -20.35 -28.29 -28.20
C ARG A 199 -21.01 -28.95 -26.99
N ILE A 200 -20.86 -28.36 -25.81
CA ILE A 200 -21.50 -28.83 -24.59
C ILE A 200 -22.26 -27.68 -23.90
N LYS A 201 -23.50 -27.97 -23.48
CA LYS A 201 -24.29 -27.03 -22.66
C LYS A 201 -23.86 -27.13 -21.19
N ARG A 202 -23.90 -26.01 -20.46
CA ARG A 202 -23.52 -25.93 -19.03
C ARG A 202 -24.24 -27.03 -18.20
N ASN A 203 -25.55 -27.18 -18.34
CA ASN A 203 -26.30 -28.15 -17.55
C ASN A 203 -25.88 -29.63 -17.88
N ALA A 204 -25.49 -29.92 -19.10
CA ALA A 204 -24.98 -31.25 -19.46
C ALA A 204 -23.60 -31.49 -18.83
N PHE A 205 -22.75 -30.45 -18.79
CA PHE A 205 -21.45 -30.51 -18.12
C PHE A 205 -21.59 -30.69 -16.61
N GLU A 206 -22.47 -29.91 -15.96
CA GLU A 206 -22.79 -30.03 -14.53
C GLU A 206 -23.30 -31.44 -14.16
N ARG A 207 -24.18 -32.03 -14.98
CA ARG A 207 -24.61 -33.41 -14.77
C ARG A 207 -23.49 -34.45 -14.88
N ARG A 208 -22.45 -34.17 -15.71
CA ARG A 208 -21.26 -35.04 -15.76
C ARG A 208 -20.40 -34.89 -14.49
N LEU A 209 -20.32 -33.71 -13.93
CA LEU A 209 -19.67 -33.46 -12.64
C LEU A 209 -20.44 -34.14 -11.50
N ASP A 210 -21.78 -34.02 -11.46
CA ASP A 210 -22.63 -34.65 -10.44
C ASP A 210 -22.49 -36.18 -10.43
N ARG A 211 -22.30 -36.79 -11.62
CA ARG A 211 -22.09 -38.23 -11.77
C ARG A 211 -20.62 -38.64 -11.59
N ASN A 212 -19.76 -37.73 -11.09
CA ASN A 212 -18.31 -37.95 -10.94
C ASN A 212 -17.59 -38.46 -12.20
N ARG A 213 -18.15 -38.19 -13.41
CA ARG A 213 -17.52 -38.56 -14.68
C ARG A 213 -16.38 -37.65 -15.08
N ILE A 214 -16.29 -36.47 -14.46
CA ILE A 214 -15.21 -35.50 -14.61
C ILE A 214 -14.63 -35.24 -13.24
N PRO A 215 -13.32 -35.52 -13.04
CA PRO A 215 -12.63 -35.19 -11.78
C PRO A 215 -12.73 -33.71 -11.50
N HIS A 216 -13.15 -33.36 -10.29
CA HIS A 216 -13.27 -31.98 -9.86
C HIS A 216 -13.06 -31.85 -8.34
N VAL A 217 -12.70 -30.68 -7.89
CA VAL A 217 -12.56 -30.34 -6.45
C VAL A 217 -13.50 -29.20 -6.08
N LYS A 218 -13.90 -29.15 -4.82
CA LYS A 218 -14.64 -28.00 -4.27
C LYS A 218 -13.68 -27.09 -3.53
N ILE A 219 -13.54 -25.84 -4.00
CA ILE A 219 -12.73 -24.81 -3.35
C ILE A 219 -13.63 -23.61 -3.04
N GLY A 220 -13.72 -23.23 -1.79
CA GLY A 220 -14.60 -22.14 -1.36
C GLY A 220 -16.09 -22.34 -1.72
N GLY A 221 -16.57 -23.62 -1.69
CA GLY A 221 -17.93 -23.99 -2.06
C GLY A 221 -18.21 -24.03 -3.58
N ARG A 222 -17.23 -23.72 -4.42
CA ARG A 222 -17.33 -23.79 -5.88
C ARG A 222 -16.66 -25.04 -6.42
N ARG A 223 -17.26 -25.67 -7.44
CA ARG A 223 -16.62 -26.75 -8.18
C ARG A 223 -15.63 -26.17 -9.16
N VAL A 224 -14.41 -26.67 -9.15
CA VAL A 224 -13.35 -26.28 -10.07
C VAL A 224 -12.70 -27.54 -10.67
N ILE A 225 -12.27 -27.41 -11.91
CA ILE A 225 -11.70 -28.51 -12.71
C ILE A 225 -10.25 -28.14 -13.04
N ALA A 226 -9.29 -29.00 -12.75
CA ALA A 226 -7.91 -28.77 -13.13
C ALA A 226 -7.78 -28.62 -14.66
N LYS A 227 -6.95 -27.70 -15.11
CA LYS A 227 -6.74 -27.40 -16.53
C LYS A 227 -6.23 -28.62 -17.29
N GLU A 228 -5.38 -29.41 -16.67
CA GLU A 228 -4.83 -30.65 -17.18
C GLU A 228 -5.97 -31.68 -17.44
N VAL A 229 -6.86 -31.87 -16.47
CA VAL A 229 -8.02 -32.76 -16.56
C VAL A 229 -8.94 -32.34 -17.69
N LEU A 230 -9.18 -31.04 -17.84
CA LEU A 230 -10.00 -30.51 -18.92
C LEU A 230 -9.33 -30.75 -20.29
N SER A 231 -8.02 -30.55 -20.40
CA SER A 231 -7.26 -30.81 -21.64
C SER A 231 -7.28 -32.26 -22.03
N GLU A 232 -7.16 -33.21 -21.10
CA GLU A 232 -7.30 -34.65 -21.36
C GLU A 232 -8.72 -35.01 -21.81
N LEU A 233 -9.74 -34.41 -21.16
CA LEU A 233 -11.13 -34.64 -21.54
C LEU A 233 -11.39 -34.16 -22.96
N VAL A 234 -10.93 -33.00 -23.34
CA VAL A 234 -11.02 -32.44 -24.69
C VAL A 234 -10.34 -33.37 -25.69
N GLY A 235 -9.14 -33.86 -25.40
CA GLY A 235 -8.43 -34.79 -26.27
C GLY A 235 -9.23 -36.10 -26.50
N LYS A 236 -9.83 -36.66 -25.45
CA LYS A 236 -10.67 -37.87 -25.54
C LYS A 236 -11.94 -37.67 -26.40
N GLU A 237 -12.65 -36.55 -26.17
CA GLU A 237 -13.88 -36.22 -26.91
C GLU A 237 -13.60 -35.97 -28.39
N LEU A 238 -12.51 -35.28 -28.74
CA LEU A 238 -12.12 -35.06 -30.14
C LEU A 238 -11.70 -36.36 -30.83
N ALA A 239 -10.99 -37.26 -30.14
CA ALA A 239 -10.62 -38.57 -30.68
C ALA A 239 -11.85 -39.44 -30.96
N LEU A 240 -12.88 -39.38 -30.13
CA LEU A 240 -14.15 -40.08 -30.33
C LEU A 240 -14.94 -39.50 -31.52
N ALA A 241 -15.00 -38.18 -31.63
CA ALA A 241 -15.66 -37.49 -32.75
C ALA A 241 -15.01 -37.82 -34.09
N GLY A 242 -13.68 -37.88 -34.16
CA GLY A 242 -12.93 -38.26 -35.38
C GLY A 242 -13.13 -39.74 -35.80
N LYS A 243 -13.44 -40.66 -34.86
CA LYS A 243 -13.75 -42.04 -35.14
C LYS A 243 -15.20 -42.23 -35.66
N SER A 244 -16.11 -41.34 -35.32
CA SER A 244 -17.51 -41.41 -35.74
C SER A 244 -17.76 -40.87 -37.17
N GLN A 245 -16.74 -40.26 -37.78
CA GLN A 245 -16.78 -39.73 -39.15
C GLN A 245 -16.10 -40.65 -40.20
N ARG A 246 -15.56 -41.76 -39.79
CA ARG A 246 -15.04 -42.82 -40.64
C ARG A 246 -16.02 -44.02 -40.68
#